data_c5a0203bc14fa9294c10d9497747431b
#
_entry.id   c5a0203bc14fa9294c10d9497747431b
#
_cell.length_a   1.000
_cell.length_b   1.000
_cell.length_c   1.000
_cell.angle_alpha   90.00
_cell.angle_beta   90.00
_cell.angle_gamma   90.00
#
_symmetry.space_group_name_H-M   'P 1'
#
loop_
_entity.id
_entity.type
_entity.pdbx_description
1 polymer ?
#
loop_
_entity_poly.entity_id
_entity_poly.type
_entity_poly.pdbx_seq_one_letter_code
_entity_poly.pdbx_strand_id
1 'polypeptide(L)'
;MILNSLKNYLDFNIVNPSIKYLSLVAFCTGLLLSYFYTVLVILQKYAGYSEFIIGVVASFGPLGLIFAGFFATKLLKRIGFYKIILISATINGICIILMLVFFNPINLSIFFFIGGMMGGLTWMTMDTWVNVVSDNSNRGKSIGLYNSSVTTGLAMGPLIVGIFGTWLYL
;
A
#
# COMPACT_ATOMS: atom_id res chain seq x y z
N MET A 1 5.76 -37.99 4.83
CA MET A 1 6.36 -36.99 5.72
C MET A 1 6.29 -35.58 5.14
N ILE A 2 6.72 -35.35 3.90
CA ILE A 2 6.72 -34.03 3.23
C ILE A 2 5.28 -33.48 3.02
N LEU A 3 4.32 -34.31 2.61
CA LEU A 3 2.93 -33.89 2.41
C LEU A 3 2.22 -33.45 3.69
N ASN A 4 2.49 -34.07 4.82
CA ASN A 4 1.95 -33.68 6.12
C ASN A 4 2.59 -32.38 6.62
N SER A 5 3.88 -32.16 6.32
CA SER A 5 4.57 -30.90 6.61
C SER A 5 3.98 -29.75 5.78
N LEU A 6 3.70 -29.99 4.49
CA LEU A 6 3.03 -29.00 3.61
C LEU A 6 1.60 -28.69 4.06
N LYS A 7 0.85 -29.72 4.51
CA LYS A 7 -0.52 -29.53 5.02
C LYS A 7 -0.54 -28.64 6.28
N ASN A 8 0.41 -28.85 7.19
CA ASN A 8 0.57 -27.98 8.38
C ASN A 8 1.02 -26.55 8.02
N TYR A 9 1.77 -26.38 6.93
CA TYR A 9 2.13 -25.06 6.42
C TYR A 9 0.94 -24.30 5.83
N LEU A 10 0.01 -25.02 5.23
CA LEU A 10 -1.20 -24.47 4.59
C LEU A 10 -2.40 -24.35 5.55
N ASP A 11 -2.26 -24.82 6.80
CA ASP A 11 -3.36 -24.74 7.77
C ASP A 11 -3.53 -23.31 8.29
N PHE A 12 -4.47 -22.60 7.67
CA PHE A 12 -4.85 -21.21 8.01
C PHE A 12 -5.38 -21.07 9.44
N ASN A 13 -5.76 -22.18 10.11
CA ASN A 13 -6.30 -22.12 11.48
C ASN A 13 -5.23 -21.86 12.54
N ILE A 14 -3.95 -22.08 12.19
CA ILE A 14 -2.83 -21.90 13.14
C ILE A 14 -2.42 -20.41 13.24
N VAL A 15 -2.84 -19.57 12.30
CA VAL A 15 -2.48 -18.14 12.26
C VAL A 15 -3.47 -17.34 13.12
N ASN A 16 -2.92 -16.48 13.99
CA ASN A 16 -3.71 -15.57 14.82
C ASN A 16 -4.76 -14.81 13.98
N PRO A 17 -6.05 -14.77 14.39
CA PRO A 17 -7.09 -14.06 13.66
C PRO A 17 -6.74 -12.62 13.30
N SER A 18 -6.05 -11.92 14.19
CA SER A 18 -5.59 -10.54 13.94
C SER A 18 -4.69 -10.43 12.69
N ILE A 19 -3.85 -11.44 12.42
CA ILE A 19 -2.97 -11.46 11.25
C ILE A 19 -3.78 -11.65 9.97
N LYS A 20 -4.84 -12.44 10.00
CA LYS A 20 -5.73 -12.61 8.84
C LYS A 20 -6.40 -11.30 8.46
N TYR A 21 -6.91 -10.56 9.44
CA TYR A 21 -7.49 -9.24 9.19
C TYR A 21 -6.45 -8.22 8.70
N LEU A 22 -5.26 -8.20 9.29
CA LEU A 22 -4.16 -7.35 8.83
C LEU A 22 -3.74 -7.69 7.39
N SER A 23 -3.69 -8.98 7.04
CA SER A 23 -3.37 -9.43 5.68
C SER A 23 -4.45 -9.02 4.67
N LEU A 24 -5.73 -9.09 5.05
CA LEU A 24 -6.82 -8.60 4.21
C LEU A 24 -6.74 -7.09 3.99
N VAL A 25 -6.52 -6.32 5.05
CA VAL A 25 -6.35 -4.87 4.96
C VAL A 25 -5.13 -4.53 4.11
N ALA A 26 -4.04 -5.25 4.27
CA ALA A 26 -2.81 -5.07 3.48
C ALA A 26 -3.04 -5.37 2.00
N PHE A 27 -3.76 -6.43 1.67
CA PHE A 27 -4.18 -6.75 0.30
C PHE A 27 -5.00 -5.61 -0.32
N CYS A 28 -6.05 -5.16 0.37
CA CYS A 28 -6.90 -4.06 -0.10
C CYS A 28 -6.10 -2.76 -0.27
N THR A 29 -5.23 -2.44 0.68
CA THR A 29 -4.38 -1.25 0.61
C THR A 29 -3.40 -1.33 -0.56
N GLY A 30 -2.75 -2.47 -0.77
CA GLY A 30 -1.84 -2.71 -1.90
C GLY A 30 -2.57 -2.59 -3.25
N LEU A 31 -3.76 -3.19 -3.35
CA LEU A 31 -4.59 -3.13 -4.55
C LEU A 31 -5.01 -1.69 -4.87
N LEU A 32 -5.58 -0.97 -3.90
CA LEU A 32 -6.01 0.40 -4.10
C LEU A 32 -4.84 1.33 -4.48
N LEU A 33 -3.70 1.16 -3.81
CA LEU A 33 -2.50 1.93 -4.08
C LEU A 33 -2.04 1.73 -5.53
N SER A 34 -1.82 0.48 -5.94
CA SER A 34 -1.30 0.16 -7.27
C SER A 34 -2.30 0.49 -8.39
N TYR A 35 -3.59 0.26 -8.16
CA TYR A 35 -4.67 0.68 -9.07
C TYR A 35 -4.61 2.19 -9.31
N PHE A 36 -4.59 2.97 -8.22
CA PHE A 36 -4.61 4.42 -8.28
C PHE A 36 -3.35 4.99 -8.95
N TYR A 37 -2.16 4.47 -8.62
CA TYR A 37 -0.92 4.87 -9.28
C TYR A 37 -0.96 4.59 -10.78
N THR A 38 -1.47 3.44 -11.21
CA THR A 38 -1.59 3.09 -12.63
C THR A 38 -2.53 4.02 -13.35
N VAL A 39 -3.71 4.29 -12.78
CA VAL A 39 -4.69 5.23 -13.37
C VAL A 39 -4.12 6.63 -13.48
N LEU A 40 -3.43 7.13 -12.46
CA LEU A 40 -2.82 8.47 -12.50
C LEU A 40 -1.74 8.61 -13.58
N VAL A 41 -0.92 7.60 -13.79
CA VAL A 41 0.08 7.60 -14.87
C VAL A 41 -0.61 7.69 -16.24
N ILE A 42 -1.67 6.92 -16.43
CA ILE A 42 -2.48 6.94 -17.66
C ILE A 42 -3.11 8.32 -17.86
N LEU A 43 -3.75 8.88 -16.84
CA LEU A 43 -4.37 10.22 -16.92
C LEU A 43 -3.35 11.31 -17.25
N GLN A 44 -2.16 11.27 -16.69
CA GLN A 44 -1.08 12.22 -17.02
C GLN A 44 -0.64 12.09 -18.48
N LYS A 45 -0.56 10.84 -18.99
CA LYS A 45 -0.25 10.61 -20.41
C LYS A 45 -1.33 11.18 -21.32
N TYR A 46 -2.62 10.98 -21.01
CA TYR A 46 -3.74 11.57 -21.74
C TYR A 46 -3.79 13.10 -21.67
N ALA A 47 -3.37 13.67 -20.54
CA ALA A 47 -3.23 15.13 -20.40
C ALA A 47 -2.03 15.71 -21.21
N GLY A 48 -1.29 14.87 -21.93
CA GLY A 48 -0.18 15.29 -22.78
C GLY A 48 1.14 15.57 -22.03
N TYR A 49 1.27 15.10 -20.78
CA TYR A 49 2.52 15.25 -20.05
C TYR A 49 3.60 14.36 -20.64
N SER A 50 4.82 14.90 -20.75
CA SER A 50 5.98 14.13 -21.19
C SER A 50 6.31 13.03 -20.17
N GLU A 51 6.93 11.95 -20.66
CA GLU A 51 7.33 10.82 -19.82
C GLU A 51 8.31 11.24 -18.72
N PHE A 52 9.13 12.25 -18.99
CA PHE A 52 10.01 12.85 -18.01
C PHE A 52 9.23 13.50 -16.85
N ILE A 53 8.20 14.28 -17.14
CA ILE A 53 7.36 14.93 -16.13
C ILE A 53 6.62 13.87 -15.31
N ILE A 54 6.05 12.85 -15.95
CA ILE A 54 5.37 11.73 -15.25
C ILE A 54 6.34 11.04 -14.31
N GLY A 55 7.56 10.75 -14.74
CA GLY A 55 8.60 10.13 -13.92
C GLY A 55 9.01 10.99 -12.73
N VAL A 56 9.18 12.30 -12.94
CA VAL A 56 9.49 13.25 -11.85
C VAL A 56 8.34 13.27 -10.83
N VAL A 57 7.11 13.43 -11.27
CA VAL A 57 5.94 13.41 -10.37
C VAL A 57 5.87 12.11 -9.58
N ALA A 58 6.01 10.97 -10.24
CA ALA A 58 5.96 9.66 -9.60
C ALA A 58 7.08 9.45 -8.55
N SER A 59 8.26 10.07 -8.73
CA SER A 59 9.38 9.96 -7.78
C SER A 59 9.12 10.59 -6.41
N PHE A 60 8.17 11.52 -6.31
CA PHE A 60 7.80 12.14 -5.05
C PHE A 60 7.12 11.19 -4.07
N GLY A 61 6.44 10.15 -4.56
CA GLY A 61 5.86 9.11 -3.70
C GLY A 61 6.92 8.35 -2.87
N PRO A 62 7.91 7.71 -3.50
CA PRO A 62 9.05 7.09 -2.79
C PRO A 62 9.82 8.06 -1.89
N LEU A 63 10.00 9.33 -2.28
CA LEU A 63 10.61 10.34 -1.43
C LEU A 63 9.79 10.55 -0.15
N GLY A 64 8.46 10.67 -0.27
CA GLY A 64 7.57 10.77 0.89
C GLY A 64 7.67 9.56 1.82
N LEU A 65 7.74 8.34 1.26
CA LEU A 65 7.92 7.10 2.01
C LEU A 65 9.24 7.11 2.82
N ILE A 66 10.35 7.53 2.21
CA ILE A 66 11.64 7.68 2.91
C ILE A 66 11.49 8.66 4.08
N PHE A 67 10.82 9.79 3.84
CA PHE A 67 10.58 10.80 4.86
C PHE A 67 9.75 10.26 6.04
N ALA A 68 8.75 9.41 5.77
CA ALA A 68 7.96 8.74 6.80
C ALA A 68 8.84 7.93 7.77
N GLY A 69 9.91 7.30 7.28
CA GLY A 69 10.82 6.49 8.08
C GLY A 69 11.44 7.22 9.26
N PHE A 70 11.72 8.52 9.12
CA PHE A 70 12.29 9.32 10.21
C PHE A 70 11.34 9.53 11.38
N PHE A 71 10.04 9.48 11.15
CA PHE A 71 9.02 9.80 12.14
C PHE A 71 8.20 8.59 12.60
N ALA A 72 8.16 7.51 11.80
CA ALA A 72 7.28 6.37 12.01
C ALA A 72 7.39 5.78 13.42
N THR A 73 8.60 5.48 13.89
CA THR A 73 8.81 4.87 15.22
C THR A 73 8.40 5.80 16.36
N LYS A 74 8.70 7.10 16.24
CA LYS A 74 8.34 8.10 17.25
C LYS A 74 6.83 8.28 17.31
N LEU A 75 6.20 8.34 16.16
CA LEU A 75 4.76 8.52 16.03
C LEU A 75 4.01 7.29 16.55
N LEU A 76 4.49 6.09 16.21
CA LEU A 76 3.93 4.82 16.67
C LEU A 76 3.92 4.70 18.22
N LYS A 77 5.02 5.07 18.86
CA LYS A 77 5.11 5.10 20.33
C LYS A 77 4.15 6.12 20.98
N ARG A 78 3.85 7.22 20.28
CA ARG A 78 3.07 8.32 20.83
C ARG A 78 1.56 8.14 20.67
N ILE A 79 1.10 7.66 19.52
CA ILE A 79 -0.34 7.62 19.19
C ILE A 79 -0.88 6.21 18.91
N GLY A 80 0.00 5.22 18.77
CA GLY A 80 -0.37 3.80 18.60
C GLY A 80 -0.75 3.40 17.17
N PHE A 81 -0.84 2.07 16.95
CA PHE A 81 -1.05 1.47 15.63
C PHE A 81 -2.33 1.94 14.92
N TYR A 82 -3.46 1.80 15.60
CA TYR A 82 -4.78 2.07 15.03
C TYR A 82 -4.94 3.52 14.55
N LYS A 83 -4.53 4.48 15.40
CA LYS A 83 -4.67 5.90 15.08
C LYS A 83 -3.80 6.32 13.90
N ILE A 84 -2.57 5.78 13.78
CA ILE A 84 -1.71 6.06 12.63
C ILE A 84 -2.38 5.58 11.36
N ILE A 85 -2.84 4.34 11.31
CA ILE A 85 -3.49 3.78 10.12
C ILE A 85 -4.71 4.61 9.73
N LEU A 86 -5.55 4.98 10.69
CA LEU A 86 -6.75 5.77 10.44
C LEU A 86 -6.42 7.17 9.90
N ILE A 87 -5.51 7.90 10.55
CA ILE A 87 -5.10 9.24 10.14
C ILE A 87 -4.45 9.18 8.76
N SER A 88 -3.53 8.25 8.55
CA SER A 88 -2.84 8.11 7.27
C SER A 88 -3.79 7.73 6.14
N ALA A 89 -4.74 6.84 6.36
CA ALA A 89 -5.75 6.47 5.37
C ALA A 89 -6.65 7.66 5.01
N THR A 90 -7.07 8.44 6.02
CA THR A 90 -7.90 9.64 5.80
C THR A 90 -7.15 10.69 4.98
N ILE A 91 -5.90 11.01 5.36
CA ILE A 91 -5.09 12.00 4.62
C ILE A 91 -4.81 11.50 3.21
N ASN A 92 -4.53 10.22 3.04
CA ASN A 92 -4.29 9.63 1.72
C ASN A 92 -5.53 9.73 0.82
N GLY A 93 -6.72 9.44 1.37
CA GLY A 93 -7.99 9.62 0.66
C GLY A 93 -8.23 11.08 0.23
N ILE A 94 -7.92 12.04 1.10
CA ILE A 94 -8.01 13.47 0.77
C ILE A 94 -7.01 13.83 -0.35
N CYS A 95 -5.77 13.36 -0.28
CA CYS A 95 -4.78 13.59 -1.34
C CYS A 95 -5.25 13.06 -2.69
N ILE A 96 -5.88 11.88 -2.73
CA ILE A 96 -6.43 11.30 -3.96
C ILE A 96 -7.48 12.24 -4.58
N ILE A 97 -8.41 12.75 -3.78
CA ILE A 97 -9.43 13.68 -4.23
C ILE A 97 -8.78 14.97 -4.75
N LEU A 98 -7.83 15.53 -4.00
CA LEU A 98 -7.13 16.76 -4.39
C LEU A 98 -6.30 16.60 -5.67
N MET A 99 -5.72 15.43 -5.92
CA MET A 99 -5.03 15.12 -7.17
C MET A 99 -5.96 15.19 -8.40
N LEU A 100 -7.21 14.78 -8.25
CA LEU A 100 -8.20 14.84 -9.34
C LEU A 100 -8.70 16.26 -9.57
N VAL A 101 -8.81 17.08 -8.51
CA VAL A 101 -9.27 18.47 -8.60
C VAL A 101 -8.18 19.40 -9.10
N PHE A 102 -6.97 19.24 -8.61
CA PHE A 102 -5.83 20.11 -8.94
C PHE A 102 -4.81 19.36 -9.80
N PHE A 103 -5.23 18.95 -10.99
CA PHE A 103 -4.47 18.10 -11.89
C PHE A 103 -3.41 18.90 -12.67
N ASN A 104 -2.32 19.26 -12.00
CA ASN A 104 -1.12 19.84 -12.61
C ASN A 104 0.15 19.25 -12.00
N PRO A 105 1.32 19.24 -12.70
CA PRO A 105 2.51 18.53 -12.26
C PRO A 105 3.02 18.94 -10.87
N ILE A 106 2.94 20.22 -10.52
CA ILE A 106 3.42 20.73 -9.22
C ILE A 106 2.54 20.19 -8.09
N ASN A 107 1.22 20.35 -8.21
CA ASN A 107 0.28 19.88 -7.19
C ASN A 107 0.31 18.36 -7.08
N LEU A 108 0.37 17.64 -8.20
CA LEU A 108 0.53 16.18 -8.22
C LEU A 108 1.78 15.77 -7.45
N SER A 109 2.92 16.41 -7.66
CA SER A 109 4.16 16.12 -6.93
C SER A 109 4.00 16.31 -5.42
N ILE A 110 3.36 17.40 -4.99
CA ILE A 110 3.09 17.66 -3.57
C ILE A 110 2.18 16.57 -2.97
N PHE A 111 1.10 16.24 -3.65
CA PHE A 111 0.17 15.23 -3.15
C PHE A 111 0.75 13.82 -3.22
N PHE A 112 1.58 13.49 -4.23
CA PHE A 112 2.34 12.24 -4.27
C PHE A 112 3.31 12.14 -3.09
N PHE A 113 3.99 13.23 -2.73
CA PHE A 113 4.89 13.25 -1.57
C PHE A 113 4.13 13.02 -0.26
N ILE A 114 3.03 13.75 -0.05
CA ILE A 114 2.19 13.59 1.17
C ILE A 114 1.58 12.17 1.20
N GLY A 115 1.02 11.71 0.08
CA GLY A 115 0.45 10.37 -0.04
C GLY A 115 1.49 9.27 0.19
N GLY A 116 2.69 9.43 -0.36
CA GLY A 116 3.82 8.53 -0.11
C GLY A 116 4.25 8.50 1.35
N MET A 117 4.29 9.66 2.02
CA MET A 117 4.57 9.75 3.46
C MET A 117 3.49 9.04 4.29
N MET A 118 2.21 9.27 4.00
CA MET A 118 1.11 8.60 4.70
C MET A 118 1.05 7.10 4.40
N GLY A 119 1.26 6.70 3.15
CA GLY A 119 1.38 5.29 2.76
C GLY A 119 2.53 4.59 3.46
N GLY A 120 3.70 5.24 3.55
CA GLY A 120 4.87 4.75 4.27
C GLY A 120 4.60 4.57 5.77
N LEU A 121 3.94 5.53 6.42
CA LEU A 121 3.53 5.41 7.82
C LEU A 121 2.58 4.22 8.03
N THR A 122 1.60 4.05 7.16
CA THR A 122 0.68 2.90 7.21
C THR A 122 1.44 1.59 7.07
N TRP A 123 2.29 1.47 6.06
CA TRP A 123 3.06 0.26 5.79
C TRP A 123 3.95 -0.11 6.95
N MET A 124 4.81 0.78 7.42
CA MET A 124 5.71 0.54 8.56
C MET A 124 4.95 0.19 9.84
N THR A 125 3.78 0.80 10.04
CA THR A 125 2.91 0.51 11.19
C THR A 125 2.33 -0.90 11.09
N MET A 126 1.84 -1.32 9.92
CA MET A 126 1.30 -2.66 9.71
C MET A 126 2.39 -3.73 9.84
N ASP A 127 3.56 -3.52 9.26
CA ASP A 127 4.72 -4.42 9.40
C ASP A 127 5.11 -4.61 10.88
N THR A 128 5.17 -3.51 11.63
CA THR A 128 5.48 -3.57 13.06
C THR A 128 4.38 -4.31 13.82
N TRP A 129 3.11 -4.07 13.48
CA TRP A 129 1.99 -4.73 14.14
C TRP A 129 1.99 -6.23 13.89
N VAL A 130 2.16 -6.69 12.65
CA VAL A 130 2.27 -8.11 12.31
C VAL A 130 3.42 -8.76 13.10
N ASN A 131 4.57 -8.10 13.21
CA ASN A 131 5.70 -8.60 13.97
C ASN A 131 5.42 -8.73 15.48
N VAL A 132 4.65 -7.82 16.06
CA VAL A 132 4.28 -7.82 17.50
C VAL A 132 3.27 -8.91 17.82
N VAL A 133 2.28 -9.15 16.94
CA VAL A 133 1.21 -10.13 17.20
C VAL A 133 1.56 -11.54 16.71
N SER A 134 2.70 -11.72 16.06
CA SER A 134 3.14 -13.03 15.58
C SER A 134 3.82 -13.83 16.69
N ASP A 135 3.31 -15.04 16.96
CA ASP A 135 3.94 -15.98 17.86
C ASP A 135 5.27 -16.50 17.32
N ASN A 136 6.25 -16.70 18.19
CA ASN A 136 7.59 -17.14 17.77
C ASN A 136 7.58 -18.46 16.98
N SER A 137 6.66 -19.38 17.28
CA SER A 137 6.50 -20.67 16.60
C SER A 137 5.98 -20.56 15.17
N ASN A 138 5.18 -19.51 14.86
CA ASN A 138 4.50 -19.34 13.57
C ASN A 138 4.86 -18.02 12.87
N ARG A 139 5.89 -17.31 13.36
CA ARG A 139 6.28 -15.97 12.88
C ARG A 139 6.54 -15.93 11.38
N GLY A 140 7.29 -16.90 10.85
CA GLY A 140 7.58 -16.99 9.42
C GLY A 140 6.32 -17.15 8.57
N LYS A 141 5.35 -17.97 9.03
CA LYS A 141 4.07 -18.17 8.34
C LYS A 141 3.22 -16.90 8.36
N SER A 142 3.16 -16.22 9.49
CA SER A 142 2.41 -14.98 9.68
C SER A 142 2.92 -13.85 8.80
N ILE A 143 4.23 -13.63 8.80
CA ILE A 143 4.89 -12.61 7.95
C ILE A 143 4.77 -12.99 6.47
N GLY A 144 4.92 -14.28 6.14
CA GLY A 144 4.76 -14.78 4.77
C GLY A 144 3.35 -14.53 4.23
N LEU A 145 2.30 -14.82 5.02
CA LEU A 145 0.91 -14.54 4.65
C LEU A 145 0.67 -13.06 4.40
N TYR A 146 1.13 -12.22 5.32
CA TYR A 146 0.99 -10.76 5.20
C TYR A 146 1.69 -10.23 3.94
N ASN A 147 2.96 -10.57 3.73
CA ASN A 147 3.74 -10.11 2.57
C ASN A 147 3.16 -10.61 1.25
N SER A 148 2.71 -11.88 1.20
CA SER A 148 2.03 -12.41 0.01
C SER A 148 0.74 -11.65 -0.30
N SER A 149 -0.02 -11.27 0.73
CA SER A 149 -1.25 -10.49 0.57
C SER A 149 -0.96 -9.09 0.01
N VAL A 150 0.05 -8.38 0.54
CA VAL A 150 0.49 -7.07 0.01
C VAL A 150 0.90 -7.19 -1.45
N THR A 151 1.79 -8.15 -1.75
CA THR A 151 2.34 -8.32 -3.11
C THR A 151 1.25 -8.69 -4.12
N THR A 152 0.32 -9.57 -3.73
CA THR A 152 -0.82 -9.94 -4.58
C THR A 152 -1.71 -8.71 -4.84
N GLY A 153 -2.00 -7.92 -3.81
CA GLY A 153 -2.75 -6.67 -3.97
C GLY A 153 -2.07 -5.70 -4.95
N LEU A 154 -0.77 -5.49 -4.78
CA LEU A 154 0.02 -4.63 -5.68
C LEU A 154 0.03 -5.13 -7.12
N ALA A 155 0.09 -6.44 -7.36
CA ALA A 155 0.06 -7.01 -8.69
C ALA A 155 -1.31 -6.90 -9.36
N MET A 156 -2.40 -6.99 -8.59
CA MET A 156 -3.76 -6.96 -9.12
C MET A 156 -4.21 -5.58 -9.61
N GLY A 157 -3.68 -4.49 -9.05
CA GLY A 157 -4.08 -3.13 -9.45
C GLY A 157 -3.90 -2.87 -10.95
N PRO A 158 -2.68 -2.99 -11.51
CA PRO A 158 -2.45 -2.84 -12.95
C PRO A 158 -3.23 -3.84 -13.81
N LEU A 159 -3.42 -5.08 -13.34
CA LEU A 159 -4.21 -6.08 -14.04
C LEU A 159 -5.67 -5.64 -14.19
N ILE A 160 -6.28 -5.12 -13.13
CA ILE A 160 -7.65 -4.61 -13.16
C ILE A 160 -7.75 -3.45 -14.16
N VAL A 161 -6.80 -2.51 -14.12
CA VAL A 161 -6.77 -1.39 -15.09
C VAL A 161 -6.59 -1.90 -16.51
N GLY A 162 -5.73 -2.90 -16.74
CA GLY A 162 -5.54 -3.49 -18.08
C GLY A 162 -6.77 -4.18 -18.62
N ILE A 163 -7.49 -4.93 -17.79
CA ILE A 163 -8.71 -5.67 -18.20
C ILE A 163 -9.89 -4.70 -18.41
N PHE A 164 -10.15 -3.83 -17.46
CA PHE A 164 -11.32 -2.95 -17.51
C PHE A 164 -11.07 -1.64 -18.28
N GLY A 165 -9.83 -1.17 -18.34
CA GLY A 165 -9.45 0.02 -19.10
C GLY A 165 -9.65 -0.18 -20.60
N THR A 166 -9.41 -1.38 -21.13
CA THR A 166 -9.66 -1.70 -22.53
C THR A 166 -11.16 -1.66 -22.90
N TRP A 167 -12.07 -1.89 -21.95
CA TRP A 167 -13.52 -1.84 -22.16
C TRP A 167 -14.09 -0.40 -22.14
N LEU A 168 -13.39 0.54 -21.51
CA LEU A 168 -13.81 1.95 -21.44
C LEU A 168 -13.37 2.77 -22.67
N TYR A 169 -12.52 2.21 -23.52
CA TYR A 169 -11.97 2.86 -24.72
C TYR A 169 -12.43 2.20 -26.04
N LEU A 170 -13.32 1.21 -25.98
CA LEU A 170 -14.08 0.66 -27.10
C LEU A 170 -15.50 1.22 -27.11
#